data_bcf9e7f4961e1bd48cb5e13e0c0eae80
#
_entry.id   bcf9e7f4961e1bd48cb5e13e0c0eae80
#
_cell.length_a   1.000
_cell.length_b   1.000
_cell.length_c   1.000
_cell.angle_alpha   90.00
_cell.angle_beta   90.00
_cell.angle_gamma   90.00
#
_symmetry.space_group_name_H-M   'P 1'
#
loop_
_entity.id
_entity.type
_entity.pdbx_description
1 polymer ?
#
loop_
_entity_poly.entity_id
_entity_poly.type
_entity_poly.pdbx_seq_one_letter_code
_entity_poly.pdbx_strand_id
1 'polypeptide(L)'
;MAGLEMGLLTMKKGEFSRFLFQPKYAYGDMGCPPTIPAAAMILYEVQILDFLDSGQVDEFVALSREEQNAVPLPRLLEVVNTVQIFGNRCFNQRRYHIAKDRYKEAMALLVSRESHTDAEKEKINAALLPLYLNLSVTQLHLENPHKALKYGNKALEIDSANTKALYRCGKAYLELGEYESAQGCLISAQAKKPFDGDINNLLREVTICFKDTLDKQKDMYTKMCRDFRGECK
;
A
#
# COMPACT_ATOMS: atom_id res chain seq x y z
N MET A 1 4.52 -7.04 27.61
CA MET A 1 4.46 -8.13 28.65
C MET A 1 5.67 -9.01 28.46
N ALA A 2 6.65 -8.85 29.36
CA ALA A 2 7.98 -9.48 29.21
C ALA A 2 7.93 -11.01 29.04
N GLY A 3 7.05 -11.69 29.80
CA GLY A 3 6.92 -13.15 29.72
C GLY A 3 6.43 -13.64 28.34
N LEU A 4 5.46 -12.96 27.72
CA LEU A 4 4.95 -13.32 26.41
C LEU A 4 6.02 -13.11 25.32
N GLU A 5 6.76 -12.03 25.38
CA GLU A 5 7.84 -11.73 24.43
C GLU A 5 8.94 -12.80 24.49
N MET A 6 9.37 -13.17 25.71
CA MET A 6 10.33 -14.26 25.90
C MET A 6 9.80 -15.61 25.40
N GLY A 7 8.52 -15.91 25.69
CA GLY A 7 7.89 -17.14 25.23
C GLY A 7 7.81 -17.22 23.70
N LEU A 8 7.40 -16.13 23.03
CA LEU A 8 7.30 -16.08 21.56
C LEU A 8 8.65 -16.32 20.87
N LEU A 9 9.76 -15.83 21.45
CA LEU A 9 11.10 -16.03 20.88
C LEU A 9 11.55 -17.51 20.87
N THR A 10 10.93 -18.37 21.66
CA THR A 10 11.24 -19.80 21.70
C THR A 10 10.38 -20.64 20.75
N MET A 11 9.32 -20.04 20.19
CA MET A 11 8.34 -20.77 19.36
C MET A 11 8.75 -20.81 17.88
N LYS A 12 8.30 -21.86 17.20
CA LYS A 12 8.46 -22.05 15.73
C LYS A 12 7.19 -21.66 14.98
N LYS A 13 7.33 -21.40 13.69
CA LYS A 13 6.18 -21.15 12.80
C LYS A 13 5.22 -22.36 12.81
N GLY A 14 3.94 -22.07 13.00
CA GLY A 14 2.87 -23.07 13.10
C GLY A 14 2.73 -23.71 14.48
N GLU A 15 3.64 -23.43 15.42
CA GLU A 15 3.62 -24.02 16.76
C GLU A 15 2.47 -23.45 17.59
N PHE A 16 1.80 -24.33 18.36
CA PHE A 16 0.84 -23.98 19.38
C PHE A 16 1.46 -24.30 20.74
N SER A 17 1.55 -23.29 21.62
CA SER A 17 2.15 -23.45 22.95
C SER A 17 1.28 -22.83 24.03
N ARG A 18 1.40 -23.37 25.24
CA ARG A 18 0.76 -22.90 26.45
C ARG A 18 1.82 -22.35 27.39
N PHE A 19 1.68 -21.09 27.77
CA PHE A 19 2.60 -20.45 28.72
C PHE A 19 1.87 -20.12 30.02
N LEU A 20 2.45 -20.55 31.15
CA LEU A 20 1.98 -20.15 32.43
C LEU A 20 2.96 -19.14 33.03
N PHE A 21 2.53 -17.88 33.16
CA PHE A 21 3.35 -16.79 33.63
C PHE A 21 3.05 -16.48 35.11
N GLN A 22 4.12 -16.38 35.93
CA GLN A 22 4.02 -15.80 37.24
C GLN A 22 3.71 -14.29 37.13
N PRO A 23 3.13 -13.69 38.22
CA PRO A 23 2.73 -12.27 38.18
C PRO A 23 3.81 -11.31 37.69
N LYS A 24 5.05 -11.49 38.11
CA LYS A 24 6.21 -10.66 37.74
C LYS A 24 6.50 -10.61 36.23
N TYR A 25 6.09 -11.61 35.48
CA TYR A 25 6.26 -11.69 34.03
C TYR A 25 4.99 -11.36 33.24
N ALA A 26 3.89 -11.12 33.96
CA ALA A 26 2.57 -10.78 33.42
C ALA A 26 2.13 -9.37 33.85
N TYR A 27 1.16 -9.27 34.74
CA TYR A 27 0.55 -8.01 35.17
C TYR A 27 1.02 -7.53 36.55
N GLY A 28 2.02 -8.19 37.14
CA GLY A 28 2.58 -7.82 38.43
C GLY A 28 1.63 -8.06 39.61
N ASP A 29 2.04 -7.51 40.75
CA ASP A 29 1.26 -7.66 41.97
C ASP A 29 -0.03 -6.84 42.01
N MET A 30 -0.14 -5.82 41.14
CA MET A 30 -1.35 -5.00 41.02
C MET A 30 -2.43 -5.62 40.16
N GLY A 31 -2.07 -6.53 39.21
CA GLY A 31 -3.02 -7.05 38.24
C GLY A 31 -3.51 -6.00 37.23
N CYS A 32 -4.71 -6.20 36.69
CA CYS A 32 -5.43 -5.27 35.83
C CYS A 32 -6.95 -5.32 36.14
N PRO A 33 -7.40 -4.67 37.21
CA PRO A 33 -8.82 -4.68 37.60
C PRO A 33 -9.71 -4.04 36.53
N PRO A 34 -10.96 -4.50 36.37
CA PRO A 34 -11.61 -5.61 37.07
C PRO A 34 -11.30 -7.00 36.51
N THR A 35 -10.56 -7.10 35.40
CA THR A 35 -10.43 -8.30 34.58
C THR A 35 -9.43 -9.30 35.15
N ILE A 36 -8.30 -8.81 35.70
CA ILE A 36 -7.19 -9.64 36.19
C ILE A 36 -6.93 -9.30 37.63
N PRO A 37 -7.11 -10.29 38.56
CA PRO A 37 -6.84 -10.09 39.96
C PRO A 37 -5.36 -9.75 40.26
N ALA A 38 -5.12 -9.15 41.41
CA ALA A 38 -3.79 -8.90 41.93
C ALA A 38 -3.00 -10.22 42.11
N ALA A 39 -1.72 -10.20 41.79
CA ALA A 39 -0.82 -11.35 41.85
C ALA A 39 -1.31 -12.63 41.13
N ALA A 40 -2.12 -12.49 40.10
CA ALA A 40 -2.64 -13.61 39.33
C ALA A 40 -1.58 -14.27 38.43
N MET A 41 -1.52 -15.60 38.45
CA MET A 41 -0.83 -16.36 37.40
C MET A 41 -1.71 -16.40 36.12
N ILE A 42 -1.10 -16.15 34.97
CA ILE A 42 -1.82 -16.07 33.70
C ILE A 42 -1.41 -17.23 32.81
N LEU A 43 -2.41 -17.96 32.34
CA LEU A 43 -2.25 -18.95 31.27
C LEU A 43 -2.51 -18.28 29.91
N TYR A 44 -1.52 -18.31 29.02
CA TYR A 44 -1.67 -17.93 27.63
C TYR A 44 -1.60 -19.15 26.72
N GLU A 45 -2.57 -19.26 25.82
CA GLU A 45 -2.55 -20.18 24.71
C GLU A 45 -2.23 -19.36 23.44
N VAL A 46 -1.12 -19.68 22.78
CA VAL A 46 -0.60 -18.91 21.66
C VAL A 46 -0.26 -19.84 20.51
N GLN A 47 -0.70 -19.49 19.32
CA GLN A 47 -0.27 -20.14 18.09
C GLN A 47 0.44 -19.13 17.20
N ILE A 48 1.67 -19.44 16.80
CA ILE A 48 2.37 -18.65 15.78
C ILE A 48 1.93 -19.12 14.41
N LEU A 49 1.11 -18.31 13.75
CA LEU A 49 0.66 -18.60 12.38
C LEU A 49 1.80 -18.35 11.37
N ASP A 50 2.50 -17.24 11.51
CA ASP A 50 3.59 -16.85 10.65
C ASP A 50 4.44 -15.76 11.29
N PHE A 51 5.72 -15.67 10.90
CA PHE A 51 6.61 -14.57 11.24
C PHE A 51 7.48 -14.21 10.04
N LEU A 52 8.02 -13.00 10.02
CA LEU A 52 8.99 -12.53 9.05
C LEU A 52 10.32 -12.31 9.78
N ASP A 53 11.37 -12.92 9.27
CA ASP A 53 12.71 -12.62 9.76
C ASP A 53 13.15 -11.26 9.21
N SER A 54 13.28 -10.27 10.09
CA SER A 54 13.73 -8.92 9.76
C SER A 54 15.21 -8.69 10.09
N GLY A 55 15.94 -9.70 10.54
CA GLY A 55 17.32 -9.54 11.00
C GLY A 55 18.22 -8.84 9.98
N GLN A 56 18.12 -9.20 8.71
CA GLN A 56 18.88 -8.53 7.64
C GLN A 56 18.45 -7.07 7.43
N VAL A 57 17.17 -6.75 7.63
CA VAL A 57 16.66 -5.37 7.55
C VAL A 57 17.18 -4.55 8.72
N ASP A 58 17.13 -5.11 9.93
CA ASP A 58 17.57 -4.44 11.14
C ASP A 58 19.09 -4.21 11.13
N GLU A 59 19.87 -5.19 10.65
CA GLU A 59 21.32 -5.04 10.39
C GLU A 59 21.58 -3.91 9.38
N PHE A 60 20.85 -3.89 8.27
CA PHE A 60 21.03 -2.88 7.23
C PHE A 60 20.66 -1.47 7.72
N VAL A 61 19.58 -1.32 8.49
CA VAL A 61 19.14 -0.03 9.05
C VAL A 61 20.13 0.48 10.10
N ALA A 62 20.83 -0.41 10.82
CA ALA A 62 21.84 -0.04 11.79
C ALA A 62 23.15 0.48 11.15
N LEU A 63 23.37 0.24 9.86
CA LEU A 63 24.53 0.76 9.13
C LEU A 63 24.45 2.28 8.94
N SER A 64 25.59 2.95 8.95
CA SER A 64 25.71 4.34 8.53
C SER A 64 25.32 4.53 7.06
N ARG A 65 25.00 5.74 6.65
CA ARG A 65 24.59 6.04 5.27
C ARG A 65 25.67 5.72 4.24
N GLU A 66 26.93 5.88 4.62
CA GLU A 66 28.08 5.55 3.78
C GLU A 66 28.22 4.03 3.60
N GLU A 67 28.07 3.27 4.68
CA GLU A 67 28.07 1.81 4.66
C GLU A 67 26.87 1.25 3.89
N GLN A 68 25.67 1.84 4.03
CA GLN A 68 24.48 1.45 3.25
C GLN A 68 24.73 1.62 1.74
N ASN A 69 25.40 2.71 1.34
CA ASN A 69 25.75 2.94 -0.08
C ASN A 69 26.81 1.96 -0.59
N ALA A 70 27.66 1.43 0.26
CA ALA A 70 28.67 0.45 -0.10
C ALA A 70 28.12 -0.98 -0.23
N VAL A 71 26.90 -1.25 0.28
CA VAL A 71 26.28 -2.59 0.20
C VAL A 71 26.04 -2.98 -1.27
N PRO A 72 26.38 -4.20 -1.71
CA PRO A 72 26.13 -4.67 -3.08
C PRO A 72 24.62 -4.65 -3.41
N LEU A 73 24.29 -4.27 -4.67
CA LEU A 73 22.88 -4.18 -5.14
C LEU A 73 22.05 -5.45 -4.87
N PRO A 74 22.55 -6.68 -5.08
CA PRO A 74 21.78 -7.89 -4.78
C PRO A 74 21.31 -7.96 -3.32
N ARG A 75 22.20 -7.64 -2.36
CA ARG A 75 21.85 -7.64 -0.93
C ARG A 75 20.83 -6.53 -0.59
N LEU A 76 20.97 -5.35 -1.19
CA LEU A 76 19.98 -4.29 -1.05
C LEU A 76 18.61 -4.73 -1.57
N LEU A 77 18.54 -5.42 -2.71
CA LEU A 77 17.28 -5.94 -3.27
C LEU A 77 16.64 -7.00 -2.37
N GLU A 78 17.41 -7.82 -1.66
CA GLU A 78 16.89 -8.76 -0.66
C GLU A 78 16.25 -8.03 0.52
N VAL A 79 16.91 -7.00 1.05
CA VAL A 79 16.36 -6.14 2.11
C VAL A 79 15.06 -5.48 1.65
N VAL A 80 15.07 -4.86 0.46
CA VAL A 80 13.89 -4.22 -0.12
C VAL A 80 12.73 -5.21 -0.29
N ASN A 81 13.01 -6.42 -0.78
CA ASN A 81 12.01 -7.47 -0.93
C ASN A 81 11.41 -7.89 0.43
N THR A 82 12.22 -8.00 1.46
CA THR A 82 11.77 -8.33 2.82
C THR A 82 10.83 -7.25 3.36
N VAL A 83 11.19 -5.97 3.23
CA VAL A 83 10.33 -4.84 3.63
C VAL A 83 9.04 -4.80 2.82
N GLN A 84 9.11 -5.11 1.50
CA GLN A 84 7.93 -5.20 0.63
C GLN A 84 6.98 -6.33 1.07
N ILE A 85 7.50 -7.52 1.40
CA ILE A 85 6.70 -8.65 1.90
C ILE A 85 5.99 -8.26 3.20
N PHE A 86 6.66 -7.55 4.11
CA PHE A 86 6.04 -7.04 5.32
C PHE A 86 4.92 -6.03 5.00
N GLY A 87 5.16 -5.12 4.06
CA GLY A 87 4.14 -4.21 3.56
C GLY A 87 2.91 -4.95 2.99
N ASN A 88 3.13 -6.02 2.20
CA ASN A 88 2.07 -6.84 1.64
C ASN A 88 1.23 -7.54 2.73
N ARG A 89 1.86 -8.04 3.80
CA ARG A 89 1.15 -8.61 4.94
C ARG A 89 0.27 -7.58 5.64
N CYS A 90 0.81 -6.40 5.90
CA CYS A 90 0.04 -5.30 6.49
C CYS A 90 -1.14 -4.89 5.59
N PHE A 91 -0.94 -4.83 4.28
CA PHE A 91 -1.99 -4.54 3.30
C PHE A 91 -3.12 -5.58 3.35
N ASN A 92 -2.78 -6.85 3.34
CA ASN A 92 -3.76 -7.95 3.43
C ASN A 92 -4.54 -7.95 4.75
N GLN A 93 -3.93 -7.44 5.83
CA GLN A 93 -4.56 -7.22 7.13
C GLN A 93 -5.37 -5.91 7.19
N ARG A 94 -5.53 -5.20 6.08
CA ARG A 94 -6.17 -3.87 5.97
C ARG A 94 -5.49 -2.76 6.81
N ARG A 95 -4.24 -2.96 7.22
CA ARG A 95 -3.43 -1.99 7.95
C ARG A 95 -2.71 -1.07 6.96
N TYR A 96 -3.49 -0.32 6.17
CA TYR A 96 -3.01 0.45 5.02
C TYR A 96 -1.99 1.53 5.37
N HIS A 97 -2.11 2.18 6.53
CA HIS A 97 -1.13 3.18 6.98
C HIS A 97 0.25 2.56 7.16
N ILE A 98 0.34 1.41 7.83
CA ILE A 98 1.60 0.70 8.03
C ILE A 98 2.15 0.16 6.71
N ALA A 99 1.29 -0.43 5.87
CA ALA A 99 1.69 -0.90 4.55
C ALA A 99 2.31 0.22 3.70
N LYS A 100 1.67 1.39 3.68
CA LYS A 100 2.18 2.60 3.01
C LYS A 100 3.58 2.97 3.50
N ASP A 101 3.79 2.98 4.82
CA ASP A 101 5.07 3.39 5.39
C ASP A 101 6.17 2.38 5.06
N ARG A 102 5.88 1.07 5.10
CA ARG A 102 6.82 0.03 4.65
C ARG A 102 7.18 0.12 3.17
N TYR A 103 6.18 0.32 2.29
CA TYR A 103 6.47 0.49 0.86
C TYR A 103 7.27 1.76 0.57
N LYS A 104 7.04 2.85 1.32
CA LYS A 104 7.85 4.07 1.20
C LYS A 104 9.29 3.87 1.67
N GLU A 105 9.49 3.13 2.75
CA GLU A 105 10.80 2.76 3.25
C GLU A 105 11.57 1.97 2.18
N ALA A 106 10.99 0.89 1.67
CA ALA A 106 11.57 0.09 0.60
C ALA A 106 11.89 0.92 -0.66
N MET A 107 10.99 1.82 -1.06
CA MET A 107 11.20 2.73 -2.18
C MET A 107 12.36 3.70 -1.92
N ALA A 108 12.45 4.26 -0.71
CA ALA A 108 13.50 5.24 -0.37
C ALA A 108 14.89 4.62 -0.47
N LEU A 109 15.06 3.37 -0.05
CA LEU A 109 16.32 2.63 -0.16
C LEU A 109 16.81 2.49 -1.61
N LEU A 110 15.88 2.30 -2.55
CA LEU A 110 16.22 2.19 -3.98
C LEU A 110 16.46 3.54 -4.63
N VAL A 111 15.65 4.55 -4.30
CA VAL A 111 15.74 5.88 -4.92
C VAL A 111 16.98 6.64 -4.45
N SER A 112 17.43 6.43 -3.21
CA SER A 112 18.65 7.05 -2.68
C SER A 112 19.93 6.46 -3.26
N ARG A 113 19.86 5.32 -3.94
CA ARG A 113 21.01 4.63 -4.51
C ARG A 113 21.45 5.26 -5.84
N GLU A 114 22.69 5.65 -5.93
CA GLU A 114 23.31 6.01 -7.21
C GLU A 114 23.57 4.75 -8.03
N SER A 115 23.05 4.71 -9.24
CA SER A 115 23.28 3.61 -10.18
C SER A 115 24.42 3.99 -11.13
N HIS A 116 25.44 3.15 -11.21
CA HIS A 116 26.60 3.40 -12.04
C HIS A 116 26.50 2.79 -13.45
N THR A 117 25.60 1.80 -13.62
CA THR A 117 25.41 1.11 -14.90
C THR A 117 23.93 1.05 -15.30
N ASP A 118 23.69 0.95 -16.62
CA ASP A 118 22.30 0.84 -17.13
C ASP A 118 21.65 -0.49 -16.69
N ALA A 119 22.43 -1.57 -16.56
CA ALA A 119 21.96 -2.84 -16.03
C ALA A 119 21.51 -2.75 -14.55
N GLU A 120 22.17 -1.91 -13.73
CA GLU A 120 21.71 -1.63 -12.36
C GLU A 120 20.43 -0.81 -12.34
N LYS A 121 20.32 0.18 -13.23
CA LYS A 121 19.08 0.98 -13.37
C LYS A 121 17.88 0.10 -13.73
N GLU A 122 18.06 -0.83 -14.67
CA GLU A 122 17.00 -1.78 -15.03
C GLU A 122 16.55 -2.64 -13.84
N LYS A 123 17.51 -3.16 -13.05
CA LYS A 123 17.20 -3.95 -11.84
C LYS A 123 16.49 -3.10 -10.78
N ILE A 124 16.92 -1.86 -10.56
CA ILE A 124 16.30 -0.92 -9.64
C ILE A 124 14.88 -0.59 -10.11
N ASN A 125 14.68 -0.29 -11.39
CA ASN A 125 13.36 -0.01 -11.97
C ASN A 125 12.43 -1.23 -11.86
N ALA A 126 12.94 -2.43 -12.10
CA ALA A 126 12.18 -3.68 -11.93
C ALA A 126 11.72 -3.89 -10.48
N ALA A 127 12.53 -3.48 -9.49
CA ALA A 127 12.16 -3.53 -8.07
C ALA A 127 11.24 -2.36 -7.64
N LEU A 128 11.38 -1.19 -8.25
CA LEU A 128 10.53 -0.02 -7.97
C LEU A 128 9.10 -0.17 -8.51
N LEU A 129 8.93 -0.81 -9.66
CA LEU A 129 7.62 -0.97 -10.30
C LEU A 129 6.58 -1.59 -9.36
N PRO A 130 6.79 -2.75 -8.72
CA PRO A 130 5.83 -3.33 -7.80
C PRO A 130 5.60 -2.45 -6.56
N LEU A 131 6.60 -1.70 -6.08
CA LEU A 131 6.45 -0.78 -4.95
C LEU A 131 5.55 0.40 -5.31
N TYR A 132 5.73 1.01 -6.49
CA TYR A 132 4.85 2.08 -6.97
C TYR A 132 3.42 1.59 -7.18
N LEU A 133 3.26 0.40 -7.74
CA LEU A 133 1.94 -0.24 -7.85
C LEU A 133 1.30 -0.43 -6.47
N ASN A 134 2.02 -0.98 -5.50
CA ASN A 134 1.49 -1.20 -4.15
C ASN A 134 1.19 0.11 -3.42
N LEU A 135 2.01 1.14 -3.58
CA LEU A 135 1.73 2.48 -3.06
C LEU A 135 0.49 3.09 -3.69
N SER A 136 0.32 2.97 -5.02
CA SER A 136 -0.85 3.49 -5.72
C SER A 136 -2.15 2.88 -5.17
N VAL A 137 -2.25 1.55 -5.09
CA VAL A 137 -3.46 0.91 -4.55
C VAL A 137 -3.67 1.19 -3.07
N THR A 138 -2.60 1.26 -2.28
CA THR A 138 -2.70 1.60 -0.85
C THR A 138 -3.22 3.02 -0.65
N GLN A 139 -2.83 3.96 -1.50
CA GLN A 139 -3.33 5.34 -1.45
C GLN A 139 -4.80 5.44 -1.86
N LEU A 140 -5.29 4.62 -2.79
CA LEU A 140 -6.73 4.51 -3.09
C LEU A 140 -7.52 4.02 -1.86
N HIS A 141 -7.03 2.98 -1.18
CA HIS A 141 -7.66 2.52 0.07
C HIS A 141 -7.60 3.54 1.22
N LEU A 142 -6.69 4.50 1.17
CA LEU A 142 -6.59 5.61 2.12
C LEU A 142 -7.32 6.87 1.64
N GLU A 143 -8.12 6.77 0.58
CA GLU A 143 -8.91 7.88 0.00
C GLU A 143 -8.04 9.09 -0.40
N ASN A 144 -6.84 8.82 -0.93
CA ASN A 144 -5.91 9.82 -1.41
C ASN A 144 -5.63 9.68 -2.92
N PRO A 145 -6.60 9.98 -3.81
CA PRO A 145 -6.48 9.74 -5.25
C PRO A 145 -5.33 10.53 -5.90
N HIS A 146 -5.04 11.75 -5.47
CA HIS A 146 -3.89 12.51 -5.98
C HIS A 146 -2.54 11.80 -5.74
N LYS A 147 -2.37 11.20 -4.55
CA LYS A 147 -1.14 10.45 -4.25
C LYS A 147 -1.12 9.11 -4.99
N ALA A 148 -2.29 8.49 -5.18
CA ALA A 148 -2.42 7.27 -5.97
C ALA A 148 -2.00 7.51 -7.42
N LEU A 149 -2.43 8.62 -8.05
CA LEU A 149 -1.99 9.05 -9.38
C LEU A 149 -0.49 9.28 -9.45
N LYS A 150 0.08 10.00 -8.46
CA LYS A 150 1.52 10.24 -8.43
C LYS A 150 2.34 8.94 -8.51
N TYR A 151 1.94 7.91 -7.77
CA TYR A 151 2.63 6.61 -7.81
C TYR A 151 2.24 5.79 -9.03
N GLY A 152 1.00 5.88 -9.50
CA GLY A 152 0.56 5.25 -10.74
C GLY A 152 1.35 5.75 -11.95
N ASN A 153 1.52 7.06 -12.07
CA ASN A 153 2.30 7.67 -13.15
C ASN A 153 3.78 7.27 -13.09
N LYS A 154 4.39 7.22 -11.90
CA LYS A 154 5.75 6.69 -11.74
C LYS A 154 5.88 5.23 -12.17
N ALA A 155 4.87 4.42 -11.96
CA ALA A 155 4.84 3.05 -12.48
C ALA A 155 4.73 3.04 -14.01
N LEU A 156 3.95 3.94 -14.62
CA LEU A 156 3.82 4.09 -16.08
C LEU A 156 5.06 4.69 -16.74
N GLU A 157 5.86 5.48 -16.03
CA GLU A 157 7.19 5.93 -16.50
C GLU A 157 8.16 4.75 -16.70
N ILE A 158 8.05 3.71 -15.86
CA ILE A 158 8.86 2.48 -15.98
C ILE A 158 8.28 1.53 -17.02
N ASP A 159 6.97 1.30 -16.96
CA ASP A 159 6.24 0.42 -17.88
C ASP A 159 4.92 1.09 -18.30
N SER A 160 4.97 1.80 -19.41
CA SER A 160 3.83 2.56 -19.97
C SER A 160 2.62 1.68 -20.35
N ALA A 161 2.84 0.38 -20.54
CA ALA A 161 1.80 -0.58 -20.89
C ALA A 161 1.26 -1.37 -19.69
N ASN A 162 1.67 -1.03 -18.47
CA ASN A 162 1.28 -1.76 -17.26
C ASN A 162 -0.21 -1.63 -16.98
N THR A 163 -0.96 -2.69 -17.22
CA THR A 163 -2.42 -2.72 -17.06
C THR A 163 -2.88 -2.40 -15.64
N LYS A 164 -2.12 -2.85 -14.62
CA LYS A 164 -2.47 -2.55 -13.22
C LYS A 164 -2.28 -1.07 -12.89
N ALA A 165 -1.23 -0.43 -13.43
CA ALA A 165 -1.00 1.00 -13.26
C ALA A 165 -2.10 1.80 -13.95
N LEU A 166 -2.42 1.48 -15.22
CA LEU A 166 -3.49 2.13 -15.99
C LEU A 166 -4.85 2.02 -15.29
N TYR A 167 -5.20 0.83 -14.80
CA TYR A 167 -6.45 0.62 -14.05
C TYR A 167 -6.52 1.48 -12.78
N ARG A 168 -5.42 1.54 -12.01
CA ARG A 168 -5.37 2.33 -10.76
C ARG A 168 -5.39 3.82 -11.00
N CYS A 169 -4.73 4.28 -12.07
CA CYS A 169 -4.83 5.68 -12.50
C CYS A 169 -6.26 6.00 -12.94
N GLY A 170 -6.91 5.13 -13.73
CA GLY A 170 -8.29 5.30 -14.13
C GLY A 170 -9.25 5.40 -12.93
N LYS A 171 -9.07 4.53 -11.92
CA LYS A 171 -9.85 4.59 -10.68
C LYS A 171 -9.59 5.89 -9.90
N ALA A 172 -8.34 6.32 -9.79
CA ALA A 172 -7.99 7.56 -9.11
C ALA A 172 -8.55 8.80 -9.83
N TYR A 173 -8.53 8.83 -11.16
CA TYR A 173 -9.17 9.89 -11.95
C TYR A 173 -10.69 9.91 -11.79
N LEU A 174 -11.33 8.73 -11.71
CA LEU A 174 -12.77 8.65 -11.40
C LEU A 174 -13.10 9.28 -10.05
N GLU A 175 -12.33 8.96 -9.00
CA GLU A 175 -12.49 9.53 -7.66
C GLU A 175 -12.27 11.05 -7.62
N LEU A 176 -11.48 11.59 -8.58
CA LEU A 176 -11.25 13.03 -8.74
C LEU A 176 -12.29 13.72 -9.63
N GLY A 177 -13.16 12.97 -10.28
CA GLY A 177 -14.14 13.51 -11.25
C GLY A 177 -13.52 13.86 -12.61
N GLU A 178 -12.30 13.45 -12.89
CA GLU A 178 -11.61 13.63 -14.16
C GLU A 178 -11.96 12.51 -15.15
N TYR A 179 -13.19 12.49 -15.63
CA TYR A 179 -13.76 11.37 -16.37
C TYR A 179 -13.07 11.09 -17.72
N GLU A 180 -12.63 12.13 -18.41
CA GLU A 180 -11.92 11.99 -19.71
C GLU A 180 -10.57 11.28 -19.53
N SER A 181 -9.79 11.72 -18.53
CA SER A 181 -8.52 11.11 -18.15
C SER A 181 -8.70 9.66 -17.68
N ALA A 182 -9.75 9.40 -16.89
CA ALA A 182 -10.12 8.06 -16.42
C ALA A 182 -10.42 7.14 -17.62
N GLN A 183 -11.24 7.60 -18.55
CA GLN A 183 -11.61 6.83 -19.74
C GLN A 183 -10.39 6.51 -20.61
N GLY A 184 -9.49 7.48 -20.83
CA GLY A 184 -8.26 7.27 -21.61
C GLY A 184 -7.36 6.18 -21.01
N CYS A 185 -7.15 6.21 -19.69
CA CYS A 185 -6.39 5.18 -18.98
C CYS A 185 -7.04 3.81 -19.09
N LEU A 186 -8.37 3.73 -18.91
CA LEU A 186 -9.10 2.46 -18.92
C LEU A 186 -9.23 1.85 -20.31
N ILE A 187 -9.38 2.65 -21.36
CA ILE A 187 -9.34 2.18 -22.75
C ILE A 187 -7.96 1.59 -23.07
N SER A 188 -6.88 2.24 -22.63
CA SER A 188 -5.52 1.73 -22.80
C SER A 188 -5.32 0.41 -22.04
N ALA A 189 -5.89 0.27 -20.85
CA ALA A 189 -5.88 -0.97 -20.08
C ALA A 189 -6.71 -2.08 -20.79
N GLN A 190 -7.90 -1.74 -21.28
CA GLN A 190 -8.79 -2.67 -22.00
C GLN A 190 -8.16 -3.19 -23.29
N ALA A 191 -7.44 -2.34 -24.03
CA ALA A 191 -6.72 -2.77 -25.24
C ALA A 191 -5.71 -3.89 -24.96
N LYS A 192 -5.13 -3.93 -23.75
CA LYS A 192 -4.21 -5.00 -23.31
C LYS A 192 -4.94 -6.21 -22.73
N LYS A 193 -6.08 -6.00 -22.08
CA LYS A 193 -6.91 -7.04 -21.46
C LYS A 193 -8.40 -6.85 -21.74
N PRO A 194 -8.86 -7.22 -22.97
CA PRO A 194 -10.23 -6.95 -23.41
C PRO A 194 -11.32 -7.62 -22.57
N PHE A 195 -11.01 -8.78 -21.98
CA PHE A 195 -11.97 -9.59 -21.22
C PHE A 195 -11.85 -9.45 -19.70
N ASP A 196 -11.09 -8.46 -19.22
CA ASP A 196 -10.96 -8.21 -17.78
C ASP A 196 -12.23 -7.54 -17.25
N GLY A 197 -12.95 -8.26 -16.36
CA GLY A 197 -14.23 -7.81 -15.82
C GLY A 197 -14.12 -6.53 -15.02
N ASP A 198 -13.04 -6.36 -14.24
CA ASP A 198 -12.85 -5.19 -13.38
C ASP A 198 -12.62 -3.93 -14.22
N ILE A 199 -11.82 -4.03 -15.28
CA ILE A 199 -11.57 -2.92 -16.20
C ILE A 199 -12.87 -2.52 -16.93
N ASN A 200 -13.62 -3.51 -17.44
CA ASN A 200 -14.85 -3.27 -18.17
C ASN A 200 -15.95 -2.66 -17.29
N ASN A 201 -16.05 -3.12 -16.05
CA ASN A 201 -17.01 -2.56 -15.08
C ASN A 201 -16.67 -1.12 -14.71
N LEU A 202 -15.39 -0.84 -14.41
CA LEU A 202 -14.95 0.50 -14.09
C LEU A 202 -15.11 1.46 -15.29
N LEU A 203 -14.88 1.00 -16.52
CA LEU A 203 -15.10 1.80 -17.73
C LEU A 203 -16.57 2.16 -17.93
N ARG A 204 -17.50 1.22 -17.64
CA ARG A 204 -18.94 1.52 -17.66
C ARG A 204 -19.31 2.54 -16.59
N GLU A 205 -18.81 2.39 -15.38
CA GLU A 205 -19.03 3.33 -14.27
C GLU A 205 -18.58 4.75 -14.65
N VAL A 206 -17.36 4.90 -15.17
CA VAL A 206 -16.83 6.18 -15.66
C VAL A 206 -17.74 6.76 -16.73
N THR A 207 -18.21 5.96 -17.69
CA THR A 207 -19.06 6.42 -18.78
C THR A 207 -20.41 6.93 -18.28
N ILE A 208 -20.99 6.26 -17.29
CA ILE A 208 -22.25 6.69 -16.64
C ILE A 208 -22.05 8.01 -15.89
N CYS A 209 -21.03 8.10 -15.01
CA CYS A 209 -20.74 9.30 -14.25
C CYS A 209 -20.43 10.50 -15.15
N PHE A 210 -19.72 10.28 -16.25
CA PHE A 210 -19.41 11.34 -17.22
C PHE A 210 -20.66 11.85 -17.90
N LYS A 211 -21.54 10.96 -18.37
CA LYS A 211 -22.82 11.32 -18.98
C LYS A 211 -23.70 12.13 -18.02
N ASP A 212 -23.86 11.64 -16.79
CA ASP A 212 -24.63 12.32 -15.76
C ASP A 212 -24.10 13.74 -15.46
N THR A 213 -22.79 13.91 -15.50
CA THR A 213 -22.15 15.22 -15.29
C THR A 213 -22.43 16.16 -16.46
N LEU A 214 -22.35 15.66 -17.71
CA LEU A 214 -22.66 16.44 -18.90
C LEU A 214 -24.14 16.85 -18.93
N ASP A 215 -25.07 15.96 -18.59
CA ASP A 215 -26.50 16.26 -18.53
C ASP A 215 -26.80 17.33 -17.47
N LYS A 216 -26.19 17.23 -16.25
CA LYS A 216 -26.30 18.27 -15.23
C LYS A 216 -25.77 19.63 -15.68
N GLN A 217 -24.62 19.65 -16.36
CA GLN A 217 -24.06 20.89 -16.91
C GLN A 217 -24.99 21.50 -17.94
N LYS A 218 -25.54 20.71 -18.85
CA LYS A 218 -26.49 21.16 -19.88
C LYS A 218 -27.75 21.76 -19.24
N ASP A 219 -28.30 21.12 -18.22
CA ASP A 219 -29.46 21.61 -17.50
C ASP A 219 -29.18 22.93 -16.78
N MET A 220 -28.00 23.04 -16.17
CA MET A 220 -27.54 24.27 -15.51
C MET A 220 -27.42 25.43 -16.51
N TYR A 221 -26.76 25.21 -17.67
CA TYR A 221 -26.66 26.22 -18.73
C TYR A 221 -28.03 26.61 -19.28
N THR A 222 -28.91 25.63 -19.47
CA THR A 222 -30.29 25.89 -19.94
C THR A 222 -31.08 26.78 -18.95
N LYS A 223 -30.90 26.51 -17.66
CA LYS A 223 -31.52 27.32 -16.58
C LYS A 223 -30.95 28.75 -16.57
N MET A 224 -29.63 28.89 -16.60
CA MET A 224 -28.98 30.22 -16.67
C MET A 224 -29.46 31.02 -17.88
N CYS A 225 -29.55 30.42 -19.07
CA CYS A 225 -30.05 31.10 -20.26
C CYS A 225 -31.49 31.51 -20.16
N ARG A 226 -32.35 30.80 -19.43
CA ARG A 226 -33.76 31.20 -19.16
C ARG A 226 -33.82 32.39 -18.20
N ASP A 227 -33.03 32.36 -17.14
CA ASP A 227 -33.00 33.45 -16.15
C ASP A 227 -32.51 34.76 -16.80
N PHE A 228 -31.46 34.73 -17.64
CA PHE A 228 -31.03 35.91 -18.40
C PHE A 228 -32.09 36.44 -19.37
N ARG A 229 -32.96 35.59 -19.97
CA ARG A 229 -34.03 36.05 -20.85
C ARG A 229 -35.22 36.63 -20.07
N GLY A 230 -35.38 36.25 -18.81
CA GLY A 230 -36.44 36.76 -17.91
C GLY A 230 -36.16 38.15 -17.35
N GLU A 231 -34.90 38.53 -17.21
CA GLU A 231 -34.49 39.85 -16.70
C GLU A 231 -34.50 40.94 -17.79
N CYS A 232 -34.64 40.56 -19.07
CA CYS A 232 -34.76 41.50 -20.19
C CYS A 232 -36.21 41.91 -20.52
N LYS A 233 -37.16 41.76 -19.59
CA LYS A 233 -38.52 42.29 -19.64
C LYS A 233 -38.71 43.26 -18.48
#